data_5f11b61cc5abbc293791d0ef7944e82b
#
_entry.id   5f11b61cc5abbc293791d0ef7944e82b
#
_cell.length_a   1.000
_cell.length_b   1.000
_cell.length_c   1.000
_cell.angle_alpha   90.00
_cell.angle_beta   90.00
_cell.angle_gamma   90.00
#
_symmetry.space_group_name_H-M   'P 1'
#
loop_
_entity.id
_entity.type
_entity.pdbx_description
1 polymer ?
#
loop_
_entity_poly.entity_id
_entity_poly.type
_entity_poly.pdbx_seq_one_letter_code
_entity_poly.pdbx_strand_id
1 'polypeptide(L)'
;MRFYNKLYVGESIKHPQRVKWKLRIAAGQLRVYLITISQNGDNQLECFHNGLLKQKLFYRQNLFVVGIAGSYKEALGLIENITKDCVEATKTANIKAFLLNESS
;
A
#
# COMPACT_ATOMS: atom_id res chain seq x y z
N MET A 1 3.12 7.64 -8.81
CA MET A 1 2.61 6.98 -7.59
C MET A 1 1.22 7.49 -7.28
N ARG A 2 0.27 6.60 -7.12
CA ARG A 2 -1.09 6.94 -6.71
C ARG A 2 -1.37 6.32 -5.36
N PHE A 3 -2.30 6.92 -4.61
CA PHE A 3 -2.71 6.41 -3.30
C PHE A 3 -4.19 6.08 -3.32
N TYR A 4 -4.53 4.96 -2.70
CA TYR A 4 -5.91 4.56 -2.49
C TYR A 4 -6.59 5.64 -1.63
N ASN A 5 -7.80 6.07 -2.01
CA ASN A 5 -8.49 7.15 -1.29
C ASN A 5 -8.90 6.75 0.13
N LYS A 6 -9.09 5.46 0.37
CA LYS A 6 -9.34 4.92 1.72
C LYS A 6 -8.09 4.25 2.27
N LEU A 7 -6.94 4.90 2.13
CA LEU A 7 -5.63 4.35 2.48
C LEU A 7 -5.65 3.68 3.85
N TYR A 8 -5.13 2.46 3.90
CA TYR A 8 -4.95 1.74 5.16
C TYR A 8 -3.68 2.25 5.82
N VAL A 9 -3.79 2.75 7.05
CA VAL A 9 -2.69 3.41 7.75
C VAL A 9 -2.43 2.69 9.05
N GLY A 10 -1.18 2.28 9.27
CA GLY A 10 -0.76 1.65 10.52
C GLY A 10 -0.83 2.61 11.70
N GLU A 11 -1.09 2.09 12.88
CA GLU A 11 -1.25 2.90 14.08
C GLU A 11 -0.01 3.73 14.42
N SER A 12 1.17 3.26 14.05
CA SER A 12 2.42 3.98 14.30
C SER A 12 2.60 5.21 13.43
N ILE A 13 1.82 5.32 12.35
CA ILE A 13 1.90 6.46 11.44
C ILE A 13 1.02 7.59 11.97
N LYS A 14 1.64 8.63 12.51
CA LYS A 14 0.91 9.75 13.14
C LYS A 14 0.46 10.80 12.14
N HIS A 15 1.18 10.95 11.03
CA HIS A 15 0.89 11.99 10.04
C HIS A 15 0.89 11.39 8.63
N PRO A 16 -0.18 10.67 8.25
CA PRO A 16 -0.21 9.98 6.94
C PRO A 16 -0.10 10.92 5.74
N GLN A 17 -0.64 12.11 5.82
CA GLN A 17 -0.55 13.07 4.71
C GLN A 17 0.90 13.52 4.48
N ARG A 18 1.65 13.69 5.55
CA ARG A 18 3.07 14.04 5.46
C ARG A 18 3.88 12.90 4.85
N VAL A 19 3.56 11.66 5.24
CA VAL A 19 4.23 10.48 4.68
C VAL A 19 3.94 10.37 3.17
N LYS A 20 2.69 10.55 2.77
CA LYS A 20 2.30 10.52 1.36
C LYS A 20 3.09 11.55 0.55
N TRP A 21 3.18 12.78 1.07
CA TRP A 21 3.90 13.86 0.39
C TRP A 21 5.39 13.52 0.24
N LYS A 22 6.01 13.05 1.33
CA LYS A 22 7.42 12.66 1.30
C LYS A 22 7.69 11.52 0.33
N LEU A 23 6.78 10.57 0.24
CA LEU A 23 6.90 9.47 -0.73
C LEU A 23 6.84 9.98 -2.16
N ARG A 24 5.97 10.94 -2.44
CA ARG A 24 5.83 11.50 -3.79
C ARG A 24 7.07 12.25 -4.24
N ILE A 25 7.71 12.99 -3.35
CA ILE A 25 8.90 13.77 -3.70
C ILE A 25 10.20 13.01 -3.46
N ALA A 26 10.12 11.74 -3.06
CA ALA A 26 11.30 10.92 -2.76
C ALA A 26 12.21 11.56 -1.70
N ALA A 27 11.64 12.26 -0.74
CA ALA A 27 12.40 12.78 0.39
C ALA A 27 12.90 11.60 1.21
N GLY A 28 14.22 11.30 1.04
CA GLY A 28 14.74 10.04 1.44
C GLY A 28 15.00 9.88 2.87
N GLN A 29 14.45 9.60 3.83
CA GLN A 29 14.74 9.11 5.17
C GLN A 29 13.52 8.53 5.88
N LEU A 30 12.46 8.25 5.11
CA LEU A 30 11.31 7.57 5.65
C LEU A 30 11.65 6.11 5.91
N ARG A 31 11.15 5.60 7.04
CA ARG A 31 11.26 4.18 7.37
C ARG A 31 9.84 3.62 7.47
N VAL A 32 9.23 3.43 6.32
CA VAL A 32 7.86 2.91 6.26
C VAL A 32 7.81 1.74 5.30
N TYR A 33 6.82 0.87 5.54
CA TYR A 33 6.49 -0.23 4.65
C TYR A 33 5.30 0.18 3.81
N LEU A 34 5.37 -0.12 2.52
CA LEU A 34 4.30 0.18 1.57
C LEU A 34 3.59 -1.11 1.18
N ILE A 35 2.27 -1.05 1.12
CA ILE A 35 1.46 -2.12 0.57
C ILE A 35 0.90 -1.59 -0.74
N THR A 36 1.19 -2.27 -1.84
CA THR A 36 0.79 -1.85 -3.17
C THR A 36 0.05 -2.96 -3.88
N ILE A 37 -0.78 -2.58 -4.87
CA ILE A 37 -1.37 -3.56 -5.76
C ILE A 37 -0.24 -4.10 -6.64
N SER A 38 -0.12 -5.42 -6.69
CA SER A 38 0.93 -6.07 -7.47
C SER A 38 0.71 -5.86 -8.96
N GLN A 39 1.81 -5.57 -9.67
CA GLN A 39 1.81 -5.52 -11.13
C GLN A 39 2.06 -6.90 -11.73
N ASN A 40 2.40 -7.86 -10.86
CA ASN A 40 2.61 -9.26 -11.25
C ASN A 40 1.26 -9.99 -11.15
N GLY A 41 0.87 -10.73 -12.19
CA GLY A 41 -0.40 -11.44 -12.23
C GLY A 41 -0.55 -12.54 -11.18
N ASP A 42 0.55 -13.05 -10.64
CA ASP A 42 0.53 -14.15 -9.67
C ASP A 42 0.22 -13.71 -8.25
N ASN A 43 0.42 -12.44 -7.93
CA ASN A 43 0.20 -11.89 -6.60
C ASN A 43 -0.84 -10.78 -6.64
N GLN A 44 -1.58 -10.61 -5.56
CA GLN A 44 -2.57 -9.54 -5.47
C GLN A 44 -1.96 -8.27 -4.84
N LEU A 45 -1.19 -8.43 -3.80
CA LEU A 45 -0.55 -7.32 -3.09
C LEU A 45 0.95 -7.58 -2.95
N GLU A 46 1.70 -6.50 -2.90
CA GLU A 46 3.12 -6.53 -2.56
C GLU A 46 3.35 -5.65 -1.35
N CYS A 47 4.28 -6.06 -0.49
CA CYS A 47 4.68 -5.29 0.68
C CYS A 47 6.20 -5.15 0.67
N PHE A 48 6.69 -3.93 0.76
CA PHE A 48 8.12 -3.68 0.77
C PHE A 48 8.47 -2.41 1.53
N HIS A 49 9.72 -2.35 2.00
CA HIS A 49 10.24 -1.15 2.66
C HIS A 49 10.46 -0.05 1.63
N ASN A 50 10.15 1.21 1.99
CA ASN A 50 10.27 2.32 1.05
C ASN A 50 11.71 2.54 0.55
N GLY A 51 12.72 2.04 1.27
CA GLY A 51 14.10 2.09 0.79
C GLY A 51 14.31 1.39 -0.55
N LEU A 52 13.47 0.41 -0.86
CA LEU A 52 13.52 -0.29 -2.14
C LEU A 52 13.02 0.55 -3.30
N LEU A 53 12.36 1.68 -3.05
CA LEU A 53 11.90 2.56 -4.11
C LEU A 53 13.05 3.05 -5.00
N LYS A 54 14.23 3.21 -4.44
CA LYS A 54 15.40 3.59 -5.23
C LYS A 54 15.74 2.54 -6.28
N GLN A 55 15.52 1.26 -5.96
CA GLN A 55 15.75 0.16 -6.86
C GLN A 55 14.59 -0.07 -7.82
N LYS A 56 13.42 0.43 -7.47
CA LYS A 56 12.19 0.29 -8.25
C LYS A 56 11.78 1.58 -8.93
N LEU A 57 12.73 2.41 -9.31
CA LEU A 57 12.46 3.70 -9.97
C LEU A 57 11.58 3.55 -11.21
N PHE A 58 11.77 2.47 -11.97
CA PHE A 58 10.97 2.19 -13.15
C PHE A 58 9.49 2.08 -12.86
N TYR A 59 9.14 1.55 -11.68
CA TYR A 59 7.76 1.25 -11.33
C TYR A 59 7.13 2.33 -10.46
N ARG A 60 7.93 3.29 -10.01
CA ARG A 60 7.48 4.27 -9.03
C ARG A 60 6.25 5.06 -9.48
N GLN A 61 6.22 5.45 -10.75
CA GLN A 61 5.10 6.23 -11.29
C GLN A 61 3.83 5.39 -11.41
N ASN A 62 3.98 4.08 -11.52
CA ASN A 62 2.88 3.15 -11.71
C ASN A 62 2.41 2.49 -10.42
N LEU A 63 3.04 2.81 -9.30
CA LEU A 63 2.66 2.22 -8.03
C LEU A 63 1.31 2.74 -7.56
N PHE A 64 0.47 1.82 -7.12
CA PHE A 64 -0.80 2.14 -6.45
C PHE A 64 -0.67 1.69 -5.00
N VAL A 65 -0.45 2.67 -4.11
CA VAL A 65 -0.23 2.41 -2.69
C VAL A 65 -1.57 2.35 -1.98
N VAL A 66 -1.86 1.22 -1.35
CA VAL A 66 -3.11 1.01 -0.62
C VAL A 66 -2.93 1.01 0.89
N GLY A 67 -1.70 0.88 1.36
CA GLY A 67 -1.42 0.91 2.79
C GLY A 67 -0.01 1.41 3.09
N ILE A 68 0.14 2.02 4.25
CA ILE A 68 1.44 2.44 4.79
C ILE A 68 1.53 2.01 6.25
N ALA A 69 2.68 1.50 6.64
CA ALA A 69 2.90 0.98 7.99
C ALA A 69 4.30 1.32 8.46
N GLY A 70 4.49 1.37 9.78
CA GLY A 70 5.79 1.68 10.38
C GLY A 70 6.68 0.47 10.57
N SER A 71 6.15 -0.74 10.42
CA SER A 71 6.91 -1.98 10.54
C SER A 71 6.32 -3.05 9.65
N TYR A 72 7.10 -4.11 9.41
CA TYR A 72 6.62 -5.24 8.60
C TYR A 72 5.43 -5.92 9.28
N LYS A 73 5.51 -6.12 10.59
CA LYS A 73 4.42 -6.72 11.36
C LYS A 73 3.13 -5.91 11.24
N GLU A 74 3.24 -4.59 11.34
CA GLU A 74 2.10 -3.71 11.19
C GLU A 74 1.52 -3.80 9.78
N ALA A 75 2.40 -3.89 8.77
CA ALA A 75 1.96 -4.06 7.38
C ALA A 75 1.19 -5.35 7.19
N LEU A 76 1.64 -6.45 7.79
CA LEU A 76 0.92 -7.72 7.72
C LEU A 76 -0.47 -7.61 8.34
N GLY A 77 -0.60 -6.88 9.44
CA GLY A 77 -1.90 -6.63 10.06
C GLY A 77 -2.84 -5.84 9.14
N LEU A 78 -2.30 -4.86 8.42
CA LEU A 78 -3.09 -4.12 7.43
C LEU A 78 -3.53 -5.01 6.27
N ILE A 79 -2.67 -5.92 5.82
CA ILE A 79 -3.02 -6.87 4.76
C ILE A 79 -4.17 -7.76 5.21
N GLU A 80 -4.15 -8.21 6.46
CA GLU A 80 -5.27 -8.99 7.03
C GLU A 80 -6.56 -8.18 7.01
N ASN A 81 -6.50 -6.91 7.39
CA ASN A 81 -7.67 -6.02 7.38
C ASN A 81 -8.19 -5.82 5.96
N ILE A 82 -7.31 -5.61 4.99
CA ILE A 82 -7.70 -5.45 3.59
C ILE A 82 -8.40 -6.72 3.10
N THR A 83 -7.83 -7.88 3.41
CA THR A 83 -8.40 -9.17 3.00
C THR A 83 -9.78 -9.37 3.62
N LYS A 84 -9.92 -9.07 4.90
CA LYS A 84 -11.18 -9.19 5.62
C LYS A 84 -12.24 -8.27 5.01
N ASP A 85 -11.90 -7.01 4.77
CA ASP A 85 -12.81 -6.05 4.16
C ASP A 85 -13.26 -6.51 2.77
N CYS A 86 -12.33 -7.06 2.00
CA CYS A 86 -12.61 -7.59 0.67
C CYS A 86 -13.62 -8.73 0.73
N VAL A 87 -13.39 -9.70 1.60
CA VAL A 87 -14.27 -10.86 1.73
C VAL A 87 -15.64 -10.44 2.24
N GLU A 88 -15.70 -9.52 3.19
CA GLU A 88 -16.99 -9.02 3.73
C GLU A 88 -17.80 -8.27 2.66
N ALA A 89 -17.11 -7.50 1.81
CA ALA A 89 -17.79 -6.67 0.80
C ALA A 89 -18.16 -7.47 -0.46
N THR A 90 -17.33 -8.41 -0.89
CA THR A 90 -17.49 -9.05 -2.21
C THR A 90 -17.72 -10.55 -2.13
N LYS A 91 -17.59 -11.16 -0.95
CA LYS A 91 -17.66 -12.60 -0.75
C LYS A 91 -16.62 -13.39 -1.54
N THR A 92 -15.57 -12.71 -2.00
CA THR A 92 -14.45 -13.32 -2.72
C THR A 92 -13.13 -12.84 -2.12
N ALA A 93 -12.04 -13.50 -2.47
CA ALA A 93 -10.69 -13.09 -2.06
C ALA A 93 -9.96 -12.36 -3.19
N ASN A 94 -10.68 -11.79 -4.15
CA ASN A 94 -10.07 -11.02 -5.24
C ASN A 94 -9.81 -9.59 -4.77
N ILE A 95 -8.72 -9.41 -4.05
CA ILE A 95 -8.35 -8.15 -3.41
C ILE A 95 -8.11 -7.05 -4.45
N LYS A 96 -7.44 -7.37 -5.55
CA LYS A 96 -7.18 -6.40 -6.63
C LYS A 96 -8.48 -5.79 -7.15
N ALA A 97 -9.45 -6.63 -7.49
CA ALA A 97 -10.71 -6.16 -8.02
C ALA A 97 -11.46 -5.30 -7.00
N PHE A 98 -11.45 -5.73 -5.73
CA PHE A 98 -12.08 -4.99 -4.65
C PHE A 98 -11.49 -3.58 -4.52
N LEU A 99 -10.17 -3.47 -4.44
CA LEU A 99 -9.50 -2.18 -4.26
C LEU A 99 -9.63 -1.28 -5.47
N LEU A 100 -9.53 -1.83 -6.67
CA LEU A 100 -9.67 -1.05 -7.89
C LEU A 100 -11.09 -0.54 -8.10
N ASN A 101 -12.10 -1.33 -7.75
CA ASN A 101 -13.48 -0.90 -7.85
C ASN A 101 -13.82 0.20 -6.85
N GLU A 102 -13.29 0.09 -5.62
CA GLU A 102 -13.52 1.08 -4.59
C GLU A 102 -12.84 2.42 -4.90
N SER A 103 -11.80 2.42 -5.73
CA SER A 103 -11.06 3.63 -6.05
C SER A 103 -11.55 4.33 -7.31
N SER A 104 -12.51 3.74 -8.01
CA SER A 104 -13.04 4.33 -9.25
C SER A 104 -14.24 5.24 -9.01
#